data_f994491dedadf16e97e0f05ac3ee3fef
#
_entry.id   f994491dedadf16e97e0f05ac3ee3fef
#
_cell.length_a   1.000
_cell.length_b   1.000
_cell.length_c   1.000
_cell.angle_alpha   90.00
_cell.angle_beta   90.00
_cell.angle_gamma   90.00
#
_symmetry.space_group_name_H-M   'P 1'
#
loop_
_entity.id
_entity.type
_entity.pdbx_description
1 polymer ?
#
loop_
_entity_poly.entity_id
_entity_poly.type
_entity_poly.pdbx_seq_one_letter_code
_entity_poly.pdbx_strand_id
1 'polypeptide(L)'
;MIGQPLPXWTPFCGHDLSKNTLRGTYHSSRGPTLIXQPIQPPRRTHFIDXADGVIRAGRKLGVIDPARLDKYALLDGAMQATGLDDFGDDWFERPFDALLDSVKGEARLNAAGDLSAMKQFHHILRDRLYAQMWFKRHPEILARPLRNPVVIVGPMRSGTTRLHRLLAGDKRFAHLRSFETISPVPRPEFEQVLAGEKKDFRPKLASRIMKVARLANPRTLSIHPTGPYEPEEELGLLVASMWSMKHDAQWHVPSYAQWCEDEDPVPAYRHMANLLRLIGWSQQESSLRPWILKTPQHMLDLPALLEVFPDARLIFTHRDPKQFVASAASLAWNQQIIYSDHCDAAHTGREWLGKTATMIERMRSSRDLIPANRMIDIQYEDMESDWRGTMERVYRFLGLDXAPAIPAMQRYLDRSARLKRRPHRYSLEQFGLREQEVSERFADYTETYGIPTGTPISDAKRLRSGA
;
A
#
# COMPACT_ATOMS: atom_id res chain seq x y z
N MET A 1 2.17 -3.98 46.66
CA MET A 1 2.38 -5.41 46.50
C MET A 1 3.11 -5.62 45.17
N ILE A 2 4.23 -6.28 45.28
CA ILE A 2 5.32 -6.32 44.30
C ILE A 2 5.03 -7.32 43.17
N GLY A 3 5.15 -6.87 41.94
CA GLY A 3 4.92 -7.71 40.76
C GLY A 3 6.08 -8.68 40.46
N GLN A 4 5.75 -9.85 40.01
CA GLN A 4 6.72 -10.87 39.63
C GLN A 4 7.19 -10.68 38.16
N PRO A 5 8.46 -10.97 37.86
CA PRO A 5 8.96 -10.85 36.49
C PRO A 5 8.68 -12.09 35.64
N LEU A 6 8.53 -11.87 34.36
CA LEU A 6 8.33 -12.91 33.34
C LEU A 6 9.64 -13.66 33.02
N PRO A 7 9.56 -14.94 32.61
CA PRO A 7 10.78 -15.74 32.43
C PRO A 7 11.49 -15.57 31.09
N UNK A 8 12.75 -15.58 31.15
CA UNK A 8 13.46 -15.42 30.17
C UNK A 8 13.56 -16.56 29.41
N TRP A 9 13.75 -16.43 28.27
CA TRP A 9 14.01 -17.45 27.26
C TRP A 9 15.46 -17.87 27.20
N THR A 10 15.71 -19.14 27.41
CA THR A 10 17.03 -19.71 27.20
C THR A 10 17.08 -20.47 25.87
N PRO A 11 18.20 -20.39 25.12
CA PRO A 11 18.31 -21.15 23.87
C PRO A 11 18.69 -22.60 24.13
N PHE A 12 18.06 -23.52 23.43
CA PHE A 12 18.42 -24.93 23.47
C PHE A 12 19.61 -25.23 22.54
N CYS A 13 20.65 -25.83 23.09
CA CYS A 13 21.76 -26.39 22.35
C CYS A 13 21.44 -27.80 21.85
N GLY A 14 21.94 -28.11 20.67
CA GLY A 14 21.65 -29.36 19.97
C GLY A 14 22.39 -30.59 20.56
N HIS A 15 21.79 -31.72 20.29
CA HIS A 15 22.43 -33.01 20.51
C HIS A 15 22.59 -33.79 19.21
N ASP A 16 23.81 -34.26 19.01
CA ASP A 16 24.23 -35.11 17.92
C ASP A 16 23.89 -36.58 18.26
N LEU A 17 23.25 -37.26 17.35
CA LEU A 17 23.06 -38.70 17.46
C LEU A 17 23.44 -39.38 16.15
N SER A 18 24.65 -39.91 16.12
CA SER A 18 25.10 -40.84 15.11
C SER A 18 24.96 -42.29 15.60
N LYS A 19 24.53 -43.15 14.68
CA LYS A 19 24.65 -44.61 14.64
C LYS A 19 23.69 -45.43 15.51
N ASN A 20 22.81 -46.15 14.82
CA ASN A 20 22.82 -47.62 14.90
C ASN A 20 22.02 -48.26 13.78
N THR A 21 22.65 -49.25 13.14
CA THR A 21 22.16 -50.16 12.13
C THR A 21 21.33 -51.29 12.74
N LEU A 22 20.17 -51.58 12.15
CA LEU A 22 19.61 -52.93 12.16
C LEU A 22 18.72 -53.16 10.93
N ARG A 23 19.02 -54.26 10.23
CA ARG A 23 18.32 -54.74 9.05
C ARG A 23 16.96 -55.38 9.39
N GLY A 24 15.95 -55.05 8.67
CA GLY A 24 14.71 -55.78 8.65
C GLY A 24 13.99 -55.53 7.32
N THR A 25 13.90 -56.55 6.50
CA THR A 25 13.23 -56.54 5.23
C THR A 25 11.71 -56.66 5.38
N TYR A 26 10.99 -55.63 4.95
CA TYR A 26 9.58 -55.78 4.65
C TYR A 26 9.29 -55.06 3.34
N HIS A 27 8.86 -55.79 2.36
CA HIS A 27 8.37 -55.26 1.07
C HIS A 27 6.96 -54.71 1.31
N SER A 28 6.81 -53.39 1.16
CA SER A 28 5.51 -52.78 0.97
C SER A 28 5.71 -51.74 -0.15
N SER A 29 5.03 -52.00 -1.25
CA SER A 29 5.02 -51.10 -2.41
C SER A 29 4.19 -49.85 -2.11
N ARG A 30 4.77 -48.88 -1.45
CA ARG A 30 4.25 -47.50 -1.47
C ARG A 30 5.30 -46.65 -2.17
N GLY A 31 4.90 -46.05 -3.27
CA GLY A 31 5.75 -45.10 -3.99
C GLY A 31 6.24 -43.98 -3.08
N PRO A 32 7.30 -43.27 -3.46
CA PRO A 32 7.88 -42.24 -2.62
C PRO A 32 6.82 -41.17 -2.31
N THR A 33 6.51 -41.05 -1.05
CA THR A 33 5.71 -39.91 -0.56
C THR A 33 6.58 -38.67 -0.81
N LEU A 34 6.21 -37.93 -1.84
CA LEU A 34 6.84 -36.62 -2.07
C LEU A 34 6.51 -35.76 -0.85
N ILE A 35 7.45 -35.62 0.03
CA ILE A 35 7.35 -34.66 1.12
C ILE A 35 7.47 -33.28 0.48
N UNK A 36 6.47 -32.58 0.09
CA UNK A 36 6.55 -31.54 -0.26
C UNK A 36 7.20 -30.79 0.61
N GLN A 37 8.08 -30.34 0.22
CA GLN A 37 8.81 -29.35 0.95
C GLN A 37 7.87 -28.17 1.23
N PRO A 38 7.90 -27.65 2.44
CA PRO A 38 7.04 -26.51 2.74
C PRO A 38 7.30 -25.41 1.72
N ILE A 39 6.23 -24.85 1.14
CA ILE A 39 6.33 -23.79 0.16
C ILE A 39 6.90 -22.57 0.87
N GLN A 40 8.15 -22.23 0.53
CA GLN A 40 8.83 -21.09 1.15
C GLN A 40 8.41 -19.80 0.43
N PRO A 41 8.25 -18.70 1.15
CA PRO A 41 8.04 -17.43 0.49
C PRO A 41 9.31 -16.98 -0.23
N PRO A 42 9.17 -16.10 -1.25
CA PRO A 42 10.34 -15.68 -2.04
C PRO A 42 11.39 -14.98 -1.21
N ARG A 43 12.64 -15.16 -1.61
CA ARG A 43 13.78 -14.44 -1.06
C ARG A 43 13.96 -13.12 -1.80
N ARG A 44 14.66 -12.17 -1.17
CA ARG A 44 14.98 -10.89 -1.82
C ARG A 44 16.00 -11.11 -2.97
N THR A 45 16.10 -10.11 -3.83
CA THR A 45 16.97 -10.19 -5.00
C THR A 45 18.43 -9.94 -4.62
N HIS A 46 19.36 -10.50 -5.38
CA HIS A 46 20.79 -10.25 -5.23
C HIS A 46 21.15 -8.77 -5.42
N PHE A 47 20.33 -8.03 -6.13
CA PHE A 47 20.49 -6.57 -6.26
C PHE A 47 20.49 -5.91 -4.88
N ILE A 48 19.57 -6.30 -4.01
CA ILE A 48 19.49 -5.74 -2.66
C ILE A 48 20.68 -6.19 -1.81
N ASP A 49 21.09 -7.43 -1.94
CA ASP A 49 22.28 -7.90 -1.23
C ASP A 49 23.54 -7.14 -1.61
N UNK A 50 23.56 -6.76 -2.65
CA UNK A 50 24.58 -6.07 -3.11
C UNK A 50 24.65 -4.76 -2.60
N ALA A 51 23.57 -4.17 -2.86
CA ALA A 51 23.47 -2.79 -2.38
C ALA A 51 23.79 -2.67 -0.89
N ASP A 52 23.19 -3.55 -0.10
CA ASP A 52 23.45 -3.57 1.36
C ASP A 52 24.92 -3.76 1.68
N GLY A 53 25.59 -4.67 0.98
CA GLY A 53 27.03 -4.91 1.16
C GLY A 53 27.89 -3.68 0.83
N VAL A 54 27.55 -2.98 -0.25
CA VAL A 54 28.25 -1.74 -0.67
C VAL A 54 28.09 -0.67 0.42
N ILE A 55 26.86 -0.50 0.93
CA ILE A 55 26.60 0.51 1.96
C ILE A 55 27.41 0.19 3.24
N ARG A 56 27.39 -1.08 3.67
CA ARG A 56 28.16 -1.51 4.86
C ARG A 56 29.67 -1.27 4.67
N ALA A 57 30.20 -1.62 3.50
CA ALA A 57 31.61 -1.39 3.19
C ALA A 57 31.94 0.09 3.18
N GLY A 58 31.10 0.91 2.56
CA GLY A 58 31.27 2.38 2.50
C GLY A 58 31.28 2.99 3.89
N ARG A 59 30.44 2.48 4.80
CA ARG A 59 30.43 2.95 6.20
C ARG A 59 31.70 2.57 6.94
N LYS A 60 32.20 1.33 6.75
CA LYS A 60 33.46 0.90 7.35
C LYS A 60 34.65 1.75 6.88
N LEU A 61 34.61 2.20 5.63
CA LEU A 61 35.67 3.03 5.06
C LEU A 61 35.48 4.52 5.34
N GLY A 62 34.40 4.91 6.00
CA GLY A 62 34.11 6.32 6.29
C GLY A 62 33.66 7.14 5.08
N VAL A 63 33.26 6.48 3.99
CA VAL A 63 32.81 7.14 2.76
C VAL A 63 31.30 7.38 2.79
N ILE A 64 30.57 6.54 3.50
CA ILE A 64 29.12 6.67 3.68
C ILE A 64 28.84 6.85 5.18
N ASP A 65 28.14 7.92 5.53
CA ASP A 65 27.78 8.18 6.92
C ASP A 65 26.70 7.20 7.40
N PRO A 66 26.72 6.82 8.70
CA PRO A 66 25.60 6.08 9.28
C PRO A 66 24.30 6.87 9.16
N ALA A 67 23.20 6.15 8.97
CA ALA A 67 21.88 6.80 8.93
C ALA A 67 21.54 7.37 10.31
N ARG A 68 21.09 8.62 10.33
CA ARG A 68 20.62 9.28 11.56
C ARG A 68 19.10 9.29 11.55
N LEU A 69 18.50 8.45 12.39
CA LEU A 69 17.05 8.37 12.55
C LEU A 69 16.63 9.11 13.83
N ASP A 70 17.12 10.34 13.96
CA ASP A 70 16.83 11.23 15.07
C ASP A 70 15.88 12.32 14.57
N LYS A 71 14.77 12.53 15.28
CA LYS A 71 13.71 13.46 14.85
C LYS A 71 14.25 14.86 14.58
N TYR A 72 15.03 15.43 15.52
CA TYR A 72 15.49 16.80 15.39
C TYR A 72 16.54 16.95 14.28
N ALA A 73 17.39 15.93 14.10
CA ALA A 73 18.35 15.94 12.97
C ALA A 73 17.61 15.89 11.65
N LEU A 74 16.53 15.10 11.56
CA LEU A 74 15.73 14.99 10.33
C LEU A 74 14.99 16.30 10.04
N LEU A 75 14.38 16.93 11.04
CA LEU A 75 13.70 18.22 10.89
C LEU A 75 14.71 19.32 10.46
N ASP A 76 15.85 19.41 11.15
CA ASP A 76 16.90 20.40 10.83
C ASP A 76 17.46 20.18 9.42
N GLY A 77 17.68 18.91 9.04
CA GLY A 77 18.16 18.58 7.72
C GLY A 77 17.23 19.03 6.61
N ALA A 78 15.91 18.87 6.83
CA ALA A 78 14.91 19.34 5.87
C ALA A 78 14.91 20.87 5.79
N MET A 79 15.00 21.56 6.91
CA MET A 79 15.05 23.04 6.94
C MET A 79 16.30 23.56 6.24
N GLN A 80 17.45 22.93 6.46
CA GLN A 80 18.70 23.32 5.80
C GLN A 80 18.64 23.07 4.29
N ALA A 81 18.07 21.94 3.88
CA ALA A 81 17.97 21.58 2.46
C ALA A 81 17.06 22.52 1.67
N THR A 82 16.03 23.08 2.31
CA THR A 82 15.01 23.88 1.63
C THR A 82 15.12 25.38 1.89
N GLY A 83 15.76 25.79 2.98
CA GLY A 83 15.73 27.18 3.45
C GLY A 83 14.40 27.61 4.02
N LEU A 84 13.52 26.66 4.34
CA LEU A 84 12.17 26.89 4.86
C LEU A 84 12.05 26.32 6.27
N ASP A 85 11.09 26.82 7.05
CA ASP A 85 10.93 26.41 8.44
C ASP A 85 9.48 26.13 8.87
N ASP A 86 8.53 26.28 7.96
CA ASP A 86 7.11 26.07 8.26
C ASP A 86 6.65 24.71 7.73
N PHE A 87 6.46 23.77 8.66
CA PHE A 87 5.97 22.40 8.35
C PHE A 87 4.44 22.32 8.30
N GLY A 88 3.74 23.41 8.55
CA GLY A 88 2.28 23.44 8.63
C GLY A 88 1.77 22.92 9.97
N ASP A 89 0.59 22.31 9.97
CA ASP A 89 -0.02 21.72 11.17
C ASP A 89 0.96 20.74 11.83
N ASP A 90 1.16 20.87 13.14
CA ASP A 90 2.17 20.08 13.87
C ASP A 90 1.68 18.69 14.29
N TRP A 91 0.43 18.34 14.02
CA TRP A 91 -0.11 17.02 14.40
C TRP A 91 0.76 15.88 13.87
N PHE A 92 1.36 16.05 12.67
CA PHE A 92 2.18 14.99 12.05
C PHE A 92 3.34 14.54 12.96
N GLU A 93 3.77 15.37 13.88
CA GLU A 93 4.87 15.01 14.79
C GLU A 93 4.49 13.87 15.72
N ARG A 94 3.20 13.71 16.03
CA ARG A 94 2.71 12.61 16.87
C ARG A 94 2.92 11.25 16.19
N PRO A 95 2.36 11.00 15.00
CA PRO A 95 2.68 9.74 14.32
C PRO A 95 4.16 9.62 13.94
N PHE A 96 4.86 10.72 13.70
CA PHE A 96 6.30 10.70 13.43
C PHE A 96 7.07 10.14 14.62
N ASP A 97 6.78 10.61 15.83
CA ASP A 97 7.40 10.08 17.06
C ASP A 97 7.13 8.57 17.20
N ALA A 98 5.88 8.17 17.04
CA ALA A 98 5.50 6.76 17.16
C ALA A 98 6.22 5.90 16.11
N LEU A 99 6.30 6.39 14.88
CA LEU A 99 6.93 5.65 13.77
C LEU A 99 8.46 5.55 14.00
N LEU A 100 9.12 6.65 14.35
CA LEU A 100 10.57 6.63 14.61
C LEU A 100 10.93 5.68 15.75
N ASP A 101 10.17 5.72 16.85
CA ASP A 101 10.40 4.82 17.97
C ASP A 101 10.26 3.35 17.56
N SER A 102 9.22 3.06 16.78
CA SER A 102 8.96 1.70 16.30
C SER A 102 10.04 1.23 15.31
N VAL A 103 10.47 2.10 14.40
CA VAL A 103 11.52 1.79 13.43
C VAL A 103 12.83 1.47 14.17
N LYS A 104 13.22 2.31 15.14
CA LYS A 104 14.47 2.11 15.89
C LYS A 104 14.41 0.89 16.80
N GLY A 105 13.24 0.61 17.39
CA GLY A 105 13.10 -0.45 18.38
C GLY A 105 12.71 -1.81 17.83
N GLU A 106 12.01 -1.87 16.71
CA GLU A 106 11.37 -3.10 16.25
C GLU A 106 11.72 -3.51 14.82
N ALA A 107 12.00 -2.57 13.91
CA ALA A 107 12.11 -2.89 12.48
C ALA A 107 13.37 -3.69 12.14
N ARG A 108 14.43 -3.59 12.93
CA ARG A 108 15.69 -4.33 12.73
C ARG A 108 16.21 -4.16 11.29
N LEU A 109 16.31 -2.89 10.86
CA LEU A 109 16.68 -2.56 9.50
C LEU A 109 18.14 -2.95 9.19
N ASN A 110 18.37 -3.44 7.98
CA ASN A 110 19.73 -3.63 7.46
C ASN A 110 20.27 -2.27 6.99
N ALA A 111 21.50 -2.23 6.46
CA ALA A 111 22.14 -0.96 6.06
C ALA A 111 21.38 -0.27 4.92
N ALA A 112 20.89 -1.04 3.95
CA ALA A 112 20.04 -0.50 2.88
C ALA A 112 18.71 0.02 3.44
N GLY A 113 18.16 -0.69 4.42
CA GLY A 113 16.88 -0.33 5.05
C GLY A 113 16.95 0.97 5.83
N ASP A 114 17.97 1.15 6.68
CA ASP A 114 18.08 2.37 7.47
C ASP A 114 18.41 3.60 6.61
N LEU A 115 19.22 3.42 5.57
CA LEU A 115 19.50 4.50 4.61
C LEU A 115 18.21 4.89 3.86
N SER A 116 17.44 3.88 3.42
CA SER A 116 16.16 4.11 2.77
C SER A 116 15.17 4.84 3.69
N ALA A 117 15.08 4.41 4.95
CA ALA A 117 14.18 5.06 5.92
C ALA A 117 14.57 6.53 6.12
N MET A 118 15.84 6.81 6.31
CA MET A 118 16.32 8.19 6.47
C MET A 118 15.95 9.05 5.25
N LYS A 119 16.17 8.53 4.04
CA LYS A 119 15.85 9.25 2.81
C LYS A 119 14.34 9.48 2.65
N GLN A 120 13.53 8.50 3.02
CA GLN A 120 12.07 8.65 2.99
C GLN A 120 11.61 9.74 3.95
N PHE A 121 12.12 9.77 5.18
CA PHE A 121 11.76 10.81 6.15
C PHE A 121 12.20 12.19 5.67
N HIS A 122 13.41 12.32 5.14
CA HIS A 122 13.88 13.59 4.56
C HIS A 122 12.96 14.08 3.43
N HIS A 123 12.56 13.16 2.55
CA HIS A 123 11.67 13.49 1.43
C HIS A 123 10.31 14.00 1.95
N ILE A 124 9.73 13.28 2.91
CA ILE A 124 8.42 13.66 3.50
C ILE A 124 8.49 15.04 4.13
N LEU A 125 9.54 15.30 4.92
CA LEU A 125 9.68 16.57 5.64
C LEU A 125 9.92 17.74 4.68
N ARG A 126 10.73 17.55 3.64
CA ARG A 126 10.93 18.58 2.62
C ARG A 126 9.63 18.87 1.87
N ASP A 127 8.85 17.82 1.56
CA ASP A 127 7.55 17.99 0.91
C ASP A 127 6.61 18.84 1.77
N ARG A 128 6.60 18.63 3.10
CA ARG A 128 5.76 19.45 3.98
C ARG A 128 6.15 20.93 3.91
N LEU A 129 7.46 21.21 3.94
CA LEU A 129 7.96 22.60 3.85
C LEU A 129 7.59 23.23 2.50
N TYR A 130 7.81 22.52 1.41
CA TYR A 130 7.47 23.04 0.08
C TYR A 130 5.96 23.20 -0.11
N ALA A 131 5.16 22.31 0.49
CA ALA A 131 3.69 22.45 0.41
C ALA A 131 3.24 23.77 1.04
N GLN A 132 3.76 24.11 2.23
CA GLN A 132 3.42 25.38 2.89
C GLN A 132 3.89 26.59 2.06
N MET A 133 5.07 26.49 1.45
CA MET A 133 5.55 27.52 0.53
C MET A 133 4.57 27.77 -0.62
N TRP A 134 4.08 26.70 -1.23
CA TRP A 134 3.11 26.82 -2.34
C TRP A 134 1.79 27.43 -1.86
N PHE A 135 1.28 27.00 -0.72
CA PHE A 135 0.03 27.53 -0.18
C PHE A 135 0.12 29.03 0.08
N LYS A 136 1.28 29.50 0.56
CA LYS A 136 1.50 30.93 0.82
C LYS A 136 1.67 31.73 -0.48
N ARG A 137 2.43 31.20 -1.45
CA ARG A 137 2.68 31.87 -2.73
C ARG A 137 1.43 31.93 -3.60
N HIS A 138 0.59 30.87 -3.53
CA HIS A 138 -0.59 30.70 -4.38
C HIS A 138 -1.79 30.35 -3.51
N PRO A 139 -2.39 31.36 -2.81
CA PRO A 139 -3.51 31.08 -1.91
C PRO A 139 -4.73 30.47 -2.59
N GLU A 140 -4.84 30.62 -3.92
CA GLU A 140 -5.93 30.01 -4.71
C GLU A 140 -5.90 28.48 -4.64
N ILE A 141 -4.77 27.88 -4.28
CA ILE A 141 -4.67 26.43 -4.13
C ILE A 141 -5.65 25.95 -3.04
N LEU A 142 -5.60 26.56 -1.87
CA LEU A 142 -6.45 26.15 -0.73
C LEU A 142 -7.92 26.48 -0.96
N ALA A 143 -8.23 27.37 -1.92
CA ALA A 143 -9.61 27.73 -2.27
C ALA A 143 -10.22 26.76 -3.28
N ARG A 144 -9.45 25.82 -3.87
CA ARG A 144 -10.00 24.87 -4.84
C ARG A 144 -11.00 23.94 -4.14
N PRO A 145 -12.22 23.79 -4.68
CA PRO A 145 -13.18 22.86 -4.08
C PRO A 145 -12.81 21.40 -4.37
N LEU A 146 -13.19 20.52 -3.46
CA LEU A 146 -13.09 19.07 -3.63
C LEU A 146 -14.48 18.49 -3.38
N ARG A 147 -15.30 18.50 -4.43
CA ARG A 147 -16.72 18.14 -4.32
C ARG A 147 -17.00 16.72 -4.81
N ASN A 148 -17.82 16.02 -4.06
CA ASN A 148 -18.36 14.71 -4.44
C ASN A 148 -17.27 13.71 -4.89
N PRO A 149 -16.16 13.55 -4.16
CA PRO A 149 -15.19 12.56 -4.61
C PRO A 149 -15.80 11.17 -4.64
N VAL A 150 -15.35 10.36 -5.58
CA VAL A 150 -15.72 8.95 -5.66
C VAL A 150 -14.58 8.16 -5.01
N VAL A 151 -14.88 7.46 -3.93
CA VAL A 151 -13.87 6.77 -3.15
C VAL A 151 -14.12 5.27 -3.21
N ILE A 152 -13.14 4.54 -3.73
CA ILE A 152 -13.17 3.08 -3.78
C ILE A 152 -12.56 2.54 -2.49
N VAL A 153 -13.33 1.74 -1.76
CA VAL A 153 -12.94 1.19 -0.46
C VAL A 153 -13.00 -0.33 -0.50
N GLY A 154 -11.88 -0.96 -0.28
CA GLY A 154 -11.84 -2.42 -0.26
C GLY A 154 -10.45 -2.95 0.04
N PRO A 155 -10.36 -4.24 0.39
CA PRO A 155 -9.06 -4.83 0.69
C PRO A 155 -8.22 -5.01 -0.58
N MET A 156 -6.94 -5.28 -0.37
CA MET A 156 -6.01 -5.57 -1.45
C MET A 156 -6.53 -6.76 -2.27
N ARG A 157 -6.37 -6.70 -3.59
CA ARG A 157 -6.75 -7.78 -4.51
C ARG A 157 -8.25 -8.05 -4.60
N SER A 158 -9.07 -7.07 -4.24
CA SER A 158 -10.53 -7.17 -4.41
C SER A 158 -11.02 -6.44 -5.68
N GLY A 159 -10.11 -6.19 -6.63
CA GLY A 159 -10.46 -5.53 -7.89
C GLY A 159 -10.43 -4.01 -7.81
N THR A 160 -10.00 -3.46 -6.68
CA THR A 160 -9.97 -2.00 -6.49
C THR A 160 -9.14 -1.28 -7.55
N THR A 161 -7.98 -1.84 -7.92
CA THR A 161 -7.10 -1.18 -8.90
C THR A 161 -7.74 -1.17 -10.30
N ARG A 162 -8.37 -2.27 -10.70
CA ARG A 162 -9.07 -2.32 -12.00
C ARG A 162 -10.19 -1.29 -12.03
N LEU A 163 -11.03 -1.28 -10.99
CA LEU A 163 -12.14 -0.34 -10.89
C LEU A 163 -11.64 1.10 -10.90
N HIS A 164 -10.60 1.39 -10.13
CA HIS A 164 -9.95 2.71 -10.07
C HIS A 164 -9.50 3.16 -11.47
N ARG A 165 -8.81 2.28 -12.19
CA ARG A 165 -8.27 2.64 -13.51
C ARG A 165 -9.35 2.76 -14.59
N LEU A 166 -10.41 1.98 -14.49
CA LEU A 166 -11.55 2.14 -15.39
C LEU A 166 -12.21 3.52 -15.20
N LEU A 167 -12.43 3.92 -13.95
CA LEU A 167 -13.01 5.23 -13.64
C LEU A 167 -12.07 6.38 -14.00
N ALA A 168 -10.77 6.22 -13.71
CA ALA A 168 -9.77 7.26 -13.98
C ALA A 168 -9.58 7.52 -15.48
N GLY A 169 -9.96 6.57 -16.33
CA GLY A 169 -9.94 6.76 -17.78
C GLY A 169 -11.02 7.72 -18.30
N ASP A 170 -12.02 8.02 -17.48
CA ASP A 170 -13.11 8.93 -17.84
C ASP A 170 -12.69 10.37 -17.52
N LYS A 171 -12.61 11.21 -18.54
CA LYS A 171 -12.14 12.61 -18.44
C LYS A 171 -13.04 13.49 -17.57
N ARG A 172 -14.24 13.01 -17.22
CA ARG A 172 -15.13 13.75 -16.32
C ARG A 172 -14.66 13.72 -14.87
N PHE A 173 -13.67 12.85 -14.56
CA PHE A 173 -13.09 12.73 -13.22
C PHE A 173 -11.64 13.20 -13.20
N ALA A 174 -11.18 13.68 -12.04
CA ALA A 174 -9.78 13.91 -11.76
C ALA A 174 -9.19 12.68 -11.09
N HIS A 175 -7.92 12.41 -11.33
CA HIS A 175 -7.22 11.31 -10.68
C HIS A 175 -5.74 11.66 -10.45
N LEU A 176 -5.12 10.96 -9.52
CA LEU A 176 -3.69 11.05 -9.26
C LEU A 176 -2.93 10.19 -10.26
N ARG A 177 -1.83 10.72 -10.76
CA ARG A 177 -0.89 9.94 -11.58
C ARG A 177 0.26 9.46 -10.69
N SER A 178 0.90 8.37 -11.08
CA SER A 178 1.95 7.74 -10.25
C SER A 178 3.03 8.73 -9.79
N PHE A 179 3.48 9.60 -10.70
CA PHE A 179 4.52 10.56 -10.32
C PHE A 179 4.04 11.57 -9.26
N GLU A 180 2.75 11.81 -9.18
CA GLU A 180 2.15 12.73 -8.21
C GLU A 180 2.00 12.12 -6.82
N THR A 181 2.08 10.79 -6.71
CA THR A 181 2.11 10.13 -5.40
C THR A 181 3.55 9.90 -4.92
N ILE A 182 4.50 9.75 -5.86
CA ILE A 182 5.93 9.64 -5.56
C ILE A 182 6.51 11.01 -5.16
N SER A 183 6.13 12.07 -5.91
CA SER A 183 6.57 13.45 -5.67
C SER A 183 5.34 14.37 -5.71
N PRO A 184 4.53 14.35 -4.64
CA PRO A 184 3.27 15.11 -4.67
C PRO A 184 3.45 16.62 -4.64
N VAL A 185 4.59 17.09 -4.12
CA VAL A 185 4.83 18.52 -3.95
C VAL A 185 5.95 18.95 -4.90
N PRO A 186 5.65 19.83 -5.87
CA PRO A 186 6.69 20.33 -6.78
C PRO A 186 7.75 21.12 -6.03
N ARG A 187 8.97 21.13 -6.55
CA ARG A 187 10.05 21.97 -6.07
C ARG A 187 9.87 23.41 -6.60
N PRO A 188 10.60 24.40 -6.06
CA PRO A 188 10.40 25.80 -6.48
C PRO A 188 10.55 26.05 -7.98
N GLU A 189 11.36 25.26 -8.69
CA GLU A 189 11.55 25.35 -10.13
C GLU A 189 10.26 25.14 -10.94
N PHE A 190 9.23 24.65 -10.31
CA PHE A 190 7.93 24.46 -10.95
C PHE A 190 7.31 25.79 -11.41
N GLU A 191 7.73 26.93 -10.82
CA GLU A 191 7.33 28.26 -11.33
C GLU A 191 7.76 28.40 -12.80
N GLN A 192 8.91 27.87 -13.17
CA GLN A 192 9.37 27.90 -14.56
C GLN A 192 8.58 26.93 -15.46
N VAL A 193 8.06 25.84 -14.88
CA VAL A 193 7.16 24.93 -15.60
C VAL A 193 5.84 25.63 -15.90
N LEU A 194 5.30 26.34 -14.91
CA LEU A 194 4.06 27.13 -15.09
C LEU A 194 4.23 28.22 -16.13
N ALA A 195 5.42 28.82 -16.20
CA ALA A 195 5.76 29.86 -17.18
C ALA A 195 6.04 29.32 -18.60
N GLY A 196 6.07 27.97 -18.74
CA GLY A 196 6.38 27.34 -20.03
C GLY A 196 7.85 27.31 -20.39
N GLU A 197 8.73 27.65 -19.45
CA GLU A 197 10.19 27.73 -19.66
C GLU A 197 10.90 26.40 -19.49
N LYS A 198 10.30 25.47 -18.71
CA LYS A 198 10.87 24.14 -18.43
C LYS A 198 9.78 23.08 -18.46
N LYS A 199 10.20 21.83 -18.64
CA LYS A 199 9.31 20.67 -18.47
C LYS A 199 9.37 20.18 -17.03
N ASP A 200 8.24 19.66 -16.56
CA ASP A 200 8.18 19.04 -15.23
C ASP A 200 9.08 17.80 -15.20
N PHE A 201 10.04 17.80 -14.30
CA PHE A 201 11.02 16.71 -14.15
C PHE A 201 10.45 15.50 -13.39
N ARG A 202 9.36 15.70 -12.63
CA ARG A 202 8.84 14.66 -11.74
C ARG A 202 8.46 13.35 -12.45
N PRO A 203 7.83 13.36 -13.65
CA PRO A 203 7.56 12.09 -14.34
C PRO A 203 8.83 11.30 -14.68
N LYS A 204 9.91 12.00 -15.08
CA LYS A 204 11.17 11.34 -15.40
C LYS A 204 11.83 10.75 -14.15
N LEU A 205 11.78 11.48 -13.03
CA LEU A 205 12.27 11.00 -11.74
C LEU A 205 11.48 9.76 -11.30
N ALA A 206 10.15 9.80 -11.41
CA ALA A 206 9.29 8.67 -11.07
C ALA A 206 9.64 7.43 -11.91
N SER A 207 9.88 7.60 -13.21
CA SER A 207 10.31 6.48 -14.08
C SER A 207 11.59 5.84 -13.56
N ARG A 208 12.56 6.64 -13.14
CA ARG A 208 13.83 6.14 -12.60
C ARG A 208 13.61 5.37 -11.29
N ILE A 209 12.81 5.94 -10.39
CA ILE A 209 12.47 5.30 -9.11
C ILE A 209 11.76 3.95 -9.35
N MET A 210 10.82 3.93 -10.29
CA MET A 210 10.08 2.70 -10.62
C MET A 210 11.01 1.63 -11.20
N LYS A 211 12.03 2.00 -11.99
CA LYS A 211 13.02 1.05 -12.50
C LYS A 211 13.83 0.42 -11.36
N VAL A 212 14.29 1.23 -10.41
CA VAL A 212 15.04 0.75 -9.25
C VAL A 212 14.13 -0.14 -8.38
N ALA A 213 12.89 0.25 -8.16
CA ALA A 213 11.93 -0.54 -7.40
C ALA A 213 11.70 -1.91 -8.05
N ARG A 214 11.65 -1.96 -9.39
CA ARG A 214 11.49 -3.22 -10.12
C ARG A 214 12.71 -4.14 -9.95
N LEU A 215 13.92 -3.59 -9.91
CA LEU A 215 15.14 -4.37 -9.63
C LEU A 215 15.13 -4.91 -8.21
N ALA A 216 14.68 -4.10 -7.25
CA ALA A 216 14.60 -4.49 -5.85
C ALA A 216 13.50 -5.53 -5.61
N ASN A 217 12.37 -5.39 -6.31
CA ASN A 217 11.21 -6.25 -6.11
C ASN A 217 10.44 -6.44 -7.42
N PRO A 218 10.89 -7.36 -8.28
CA PRO A 218 10.26 -7.57 -9.59
C PRO A 218 8.84 -8.14 -9.49
N ARG A 219 8.43 -8.59 -8.31
CA ARG A 219 7.14 -9.27 -8.13
C ARG A 219 5.97 -8.30 -7.89
N THR A 220 6.23 -7.12 -7.34
CA THR A 220 5.14 -6.19 -6.97
C THR A 220 4.55 -5.41 -8.15
N LEU A 221 5.26 -5.30 -9.26
CA LEU A 221 4.89 -4.40 -10.35
C LEU A 221 4.26 -5.09 -11.57
N SER A 222 3.90 -6.38 -11.47
CA SER A 222 3.64 -7.21 -12.65
C SER A 222 2.17 -7.33 -13.05
N ILE A 223 1.23 -6.77 -12.28
CA ILE A 223 -0.19 -7.11 -12.45
C ILE A 223 -0.94 -6.08 -13.30
N HIS A 224 -0.54 -4.82 -13.23
CA HIS A 224 -1.18 -3.71 -13.94
C HIS A 224 -0.16 -2.92 -14.74
N PRO A 225 -0.58 -2.22 -15.79
CA PRO A 225 0.34 -1.31 -16.49
C PRO A 225 0.99 -0.35 -15.51
N THR A 226 2.31 -0.19 -15.61
CA THR A 226 3.08 0.70 -14.74
C THR A 226 3.72 1.81 -15.58
N GLY A 227 3.82 2.99 -15.00
CA GLY A 227 4.41 4.14 -15.64
C GLY A 227 4.10 5.39 -14.84
N PRO A 228 4.83 6.48 -15.11
CA PRO A 228 4.68 7.70 -14.30
C PRO A 228 3.31 8.37 -14.43
N TYR A 229 2.59 8.11 -15.51
CA TYR A 229 1.27 8.72 -15.76
C TYR A 229 0.10 7.81 -15.44
N GLU A 230 0.35 6.56 -15.03
CA GLU A 230 -0.73 5.64 -14.69
C GLU A 230 -1.46 6.10 -13.42
N PRO A 231 -2.78 5.88 -13.33
CA PRO A 231 -3.51 6.25 -12.10
C PRO A 231 -2.96 5.52 -10.87
N GLU A 232 -2.86 6.24 -9.77
CA GLU A 232 -2.30 5.70 -8.54
C GLU A 232 -3.10 6.17 -7.32
N GLU A 233 -2.96 5.43 -6.24
CA GLU A 233 -3.70 5.68 -5.01
C GLU A 233 -3.07 6.78 -4.16
N GLU A 234 -3.90 7.43 -3.34
CA GLU A 234 -3.48 8.54 -2.49
C GLU A 234 -2.77 8.14 -1.20
N LEU A 235 -2.43 6.88 -1.05
CA LEU A 235 -1.65 6.42 0.11
C LEU A 235 -0.36 7.24 0.27
N GLY A 236 0.28 7.61 -0.85
CA GLY A 236 1.47 8.46 -0.85
C GLY A 236 1.24 9.86 -0.30
N LEU A 237 -0.01 10.35 -0.33
CA LEU A 237 -0.35 11.64 0.26
C LEU A 237 -0.54 11.54 1.78
N LEU A 238 -1.04 10.43 2.27
CA LEU A 238 -1.16 10.18 3.72
C LEU A 238 0.21 10.03 4.38
N VAL A 239 1.17 9.49 3.64
CA VAL A 239 2.57 9.40 4.08
C VAL A 239 3.11 10.79 4.48
N ALA A 240 2.64 11.86 3.85
CA ALA A 240 3.06 13.24 4.17
C ALA A 240 2.79 13.65 5.62
N SER A 241 1.86 12.96 6.29
CA SER A 241 1.58 13.17 7.72
C SER A 241 2.10 12.01 8.58
N MET A 242 3.03 11.21 8.07
CA MET A 242 3.57 10.02 8.74
C MET A 242 2.48 9.02 9.12
N TRP A 243 1.34 9.07 8.43
CA TRP A 243 0.16 8.25 8.68
C TRP A 243 -0.09 7.37 7.45
N SER A 244 0.29 6.09 7.53
CA SER A 244 0.08 5.23 6.38
C SER A 244 0.35 3.77 6.72
N MET A 245 -0.53 2.87 6.28
CA MET A 245 -0.29 1.43 6.33
C MET A 245 0.88 1.01 5.43
N LYS A 246 1.36 1.90 4.57
CA LYS A 246 2.59 1.66 3.80
C LYS A 246 3.76 1.38 4.74
N HIS A 247 3.81 2.09 5.89
CA HIS A 247 4.91 1.94 6.84
C HIS A 247 4.93 0.54 7.44
N ASP A 248 3.78 0.00 7.86
CA ASP A 248 3.76 -1.35 8.40
C ASP A 248 3.82 -2.44 7.32
N ALA A 249 3.54 -2.11 6.07
CA ALA A 249 3.80 -3.04 4.96
C ALA A 249 5.30 -3.15 4.65
N GLN A 250 6.04 -2.04 4.74
CA GLN A 250 7.47 -2.07 4.38
C GLN A 250 8.41 -2.39 5.55
N TRP A 251 7.99 -2.11 6.78
CA TRP A 251 8.81 -2.30 7.98
C TRP A 251 8.01 -3.06 9.04
N HIS A 252 8.68 -3.83 9.87
CA HIS A 252 8.04 -4.46 11.03
C HIS A 252 7.95 -3.43 12.15
N VAL A 253 6.80 -2.78 12.26
CA VAL A 253 6.56 -1.67 13.21
C VAL A 253 5.22 -1.86 13.95
N PRO A 254 5.07 -2.96 14.70
CA PRO A 254 3.78 -3.27 15.33
C PRO A 254 3.31 -2.24 16.36
N SER A 255 4.24 -1.62 17.10
CA SER A 255 3.85 -0.58 18.08
C SER A 255 3.29 0.66 17.40
N TYR A 256 3.87 1.06 16.26
CA TYR A 256 3.32 2.16 15.45
C TYR A 256 1.92 1.78 14.91
N ALA A 257 1.77 0.58 14.38
CA ALA A 257 0.49 0.13 13.84
C ALA A 257 -0.60 0.13 14.92
N GLN A 258 -0.26 -0.35 16.13
CA GLN A 258 -1.19 -0.34 17.26
C GLN A 258 -1.52 1.09 17.69
N TRP A 259 -0.51 1.98 17.75
CA TRP A 259 -0.72 3.39 18.10
C TRP A 259 -1.71 4.03 17.11
N CYS A 260 -1.56 3.75 15.81
CA CYS A 260 -2.46 4.28 14.79
C CYS A 260 -3.91 3.82 14.99
N GLU A 261 -4.13 2.59 15.47
CA GLU A 261 -5.48 2.08 15.71
C GLU A 261 -6.23 2.89 16.78
N ASP A 262 -5.51 3.53 17.68
CA ASP A 262 -6.10 4.27 18.81
C ASP A 262 -6.22 5.78 18.55
N GLU A 263 -5.76 6.28 17.41
CA GLU A 263 -5.71 7.72 17.12
C GLU A 263 -6.78 8.14 16.12
N ASP A 264 -7.06 9.45 16.11
CA ASP A 264 -7.97 10.07 15.15
C ASP A 264 -7.12 10.68 14.00
N PRO A 265 -7.18 10.15 12.78
CA PRO A 265 -6.34 10.62 11.68
C PRO A 265 -6.94 11.79 10.90
N VAL A 266 -7.94 12.49 11.42
CA VAL A 266 -8.56 13.62 10.70
C VAL A 266 -7.50 14.64 10.24
N PRO A 267 -6.50 15.03 11.05
CA PRO A 267 -5.49 15.98 10.55
C PRO A 267 -4.69 15.45 9.35
N ALA A 268 -4.42 14.15 9.29
CA ALA A 268 -3.76 13.53 8.13
C ALA A 268 -4.64 13.62 6.88
N TYR A 269 -5.93 13.38 7.04
CA TYR A 269 -6.88 13.48 5.92
C TYR A 269 -7.08 14.92 5.47
N ARG A 270 -7.06 15.90 6.39
CA ARG A 270 -7.09 17.32 6.01
C ARG A 270 -5.86 17.71 5.20
N HIS A 271 -4.68 17.25 5.60
CA HIS A 271 -3.46 17.51 4.85
C HIS A 271 -3.51 16.82 3.47
N MET A 272 -4.00 15.58 3.42
CA MET A 272 -4.22 14.87 2.14
C MET A 272 -5.13 15.69 1.22
N ALA A 273 -6.23 16.24 1.75
CA ALA A 273 -7.14 17.07 0.97
C ALA A 273 -6.41 18.31 0.42
N ASN A 274 -5.57 18.95 1.22
CA ASN A 274 -4.80 20.12 0.76
C ASN A 274 -3.76 19.72 -0.29
N LEU A 275 -3.17 18.52 -0.20
CA LEU A 275 -2.28 18.03 -1.25
C LEU A 275 -3.04 17.73 -2.54
N LEU A 276 -4.28 17.23 -2.45
CA LEU A 276 -5.13 17.05 -3.64
C LEU A 276 -5.41 18.41 -4.31
N ARG A 277 -5.64 19.46 -3.51
CA ARG A 277 -5.82 20.82 -4.04
C ARG A 277 -4.55 21.31 -4.75
N LEU A 278 -3.38 21.10 -4.14
CA LEU A 278 -2.10 21.46 -4.73
C LEU A 278 -1.86 20.70 -6.04
N ILE A 279 -2.11 19.39 -6.03
CA ILE A 279 -1.89 18.56 -7.23
C ILE A 279 -2.87 18.99 -8.34
N GLY A 280 -4.15 19.19 -8.02
CA GLY A 280 -5.13 19.66 -9.00
C GLY A 280 -4.73 21.00 -9.59
N TRP A 281 -4.23 21.93 -8.77
CA TRP A 281 -3.70 23.20 -9.24
C TRP A 281 -2.49 22.97 -10.17
N SER A 282 -1.57 22.09 -9.79
CA SER A 282 -0.38 21.81 -10.60
C SER A 282 -0.72 21.12 -11.93
N GLN A 283 -1.82 20.40 -12.00
CA GLN A 283 -2.28 19.78 -13.25
C GLN A 283 -2.86 20.81 -14.22
N GLN A 284 -3.20 22.01 -13.76
CA GLN A 284 -3.82 23.06 -14.54
C GLN A 284 -5.16 22.61 -15.16
N GLU A 285 -5.90 21.79 -14.43
CA GLU A 285 -7.18 21.24 -14.86
C GLU A 285 -8.33 21.83 -14.06
N SER A 286 -9.55 21.62 -14.56
CA SER A 286 -10.77 22.13 -13.91
C SER A 286 -10.91 21.59 -12.48
N SER A 287 -11.16 22.48 -11.53
CA SER A 287 -11.45 22.12 -10.14
C SER A 287 -12.86 21.54 -9.94
N LEU A 288 -13.68 21.56 -10.99
CA LEU A 288 -15.05 21.04 -10.91
C LEU A 288 -15.13 19.52 -11.07
N ARG A 289 -14.05 18.89 -11.56
CA ARG A 289 -14.04 17.44 -11.75
C ARG A 289 -13.91 16.72 -10.42
N PRO A 290 -14.83 15.78 -10.09
CA PRO A 290 -14.69 14.98 -8.88
C PRO A 290 -13.44 14.09 -8.95
N TRP A 291 -12.74 13.94 -7.84
CA TRP A 291 -11.60 13.05 -7.75
C TRP A 291 -12.04 11.60 -7.62
N ILE A 292 -11.33 10.70 -8.29
CA ILE A 292 -11.39 9.26 -8.02
C ILE A 292 -10.27 8.94 -7.04
N LEU A 293 -10.63 8.43 -5.88
CA LEU A 293 -9.70 8.08 -4.81
C LEU A 293 -9.80 6.59 -4.50
N LYS A 294 -8.69 5.98 -4.15
CA LYS A 294 -8.67 4.55 -3.81
C LYS A 294 -7.41 4.22 -3.00
N THR A 295 -7.60 3.78 -1.77
CA THR A 295 -6.55 3.08 -1.02
C THR A 295 -7.19 2.20 0.04
N PRO A 296 -6.62 1.00 0.32
CA PRO A 296 -7.13 0.15 1.41
C PRO A 296 -7.12 0.83 2.78
N GLN A 297 -6.27 1.85 2.97
CA GLN A 297 -6.20 2.62 4.22
C GLN A 297 -7.57 3.15 4.64
N HIS A 298 -8.42 3.52 3.68
CA HIS A 298 -9.74 4.08 4.00
C HIS A 298 -10.63 3.11 4.78
N MET A 299 -10.38 1.80 4.68
CA MET A 299 -11.13 0.81 5.47
C MET A 299 -10.92 1.02 6.97
N LEU A 300 -9.72 1.45 7.35
CA LEU A 300 -9.38 1.74 8.76
C LEU A 300 -9.91 3.10 9.20
N ASP A 301 -10.01 4.06 8.28
CA ASP A 301 -10.13 5.49 8.59
C ASP A 301 -11.42 6.11 8.06
N LEU A 302 -12.48 5.32 7.80
CA LEU A 302 -13.72 5.85 7.21
C LEU A 302 -14.30 7.06 7.94
N PRO A 303 -14.35 7.08 9.28
CA PRO A 303 -14.89 8.28 9.95
C PRO A 303 -14.10 9.56 9.61
N ALA A 304 -12.77 9.48 9.55
CA ALA A 304 -11.93 10.64 9.19
C ALA A 304 -12.15 11.03 7.73
N LEU A 305 -12.22 10.05 6.82
CA LEU A 305 -12.51 10.31 5.41
C LEU A 305 -13.84 11.07 5.26
N LEU A 306 -14.88 10.62 5.96
CA LEU A 306 -16.21 11.22 5.86
C LEU A 306 -16.28 12.60 6.51
N GLU A 307 -15.48 12.85 7.55
CA GLU A 307 -15.41 14.19 8.15
C GLU A 307 -14.79 15.20 7.17
N VAL A 308 -13.75 14.79 6.45
CA VAL A 308 -13.02 15.67 5.51
C VAL A 308 -13.75 15.77 4.17
N PHE A 309 -14.39 14.68 3.74
CA PHE A 309 -15.16 14.62 2.48
C PHE A 309 -16.60 14.19 2.78
N PRO A 310 -17.41 15.09 3.37
CA PRO A 310 -18.77 14.71 3.82
C PRO A 310 -19.73 14.36 2.67
N ASP A 311 -19.40 14.75 1.45
CA ASP A 311 -20.20 14.45 0.26
C ASP A 311 -19.64 13.30 -0.57
N ALA A 312 -18.68 12.51 -0.03
CA ALA A 312 -18.08 11.40 -0.76
C ALA A 312 -19.12 10.34 -1.15
N ARG A 313 -18.95 9.78 -2.34
CA ARG A 313 -19.73 8.63 -2.83
C ARG A 313 -18.80 7.42 -2.78
N LEU A 314 -19.23 6.35 -2.12
CA LEU A 314 -18.35 5.25 -1.75
C LEU A 314 -18.70 3.98 -2.54
N ILE A 315 -17.67 3.35 -3.11
CA ILE A 315 -17.81 2.07 -3.81
C ILE A 315 -17.03 1.04 -3.01
N PHE A 316 -17.74 0.13 -2.35
CA PHE A 316 -17.14 -0.94 -1.57
C PHE A 316 -16.92 -2.16 -2.46
N THR A 317 -15.70 -2.70 -2.46
CA THR A 317 -15.40 -3.93 -3.20
C THR A 317 -15.22 -5.08 -2.24
N HIS A 318 -15.69 -6.27 -2.66
CA HIS A 318 -15.69 -7.47 -1.83
C HIS A 318 -15.06 -8.64 -2.57
N ARG A 319 -14.35 -9.49 -1.83
CA ARG A 319 -13.75 -10.70 -2.35
C ARG A 319 -13.52 -11.70 -1.23
N ASP A 320 -13.34 -12.96 -1.59
CA ASP A 320 -13.00 -14.04 -0.66
C ASP A 320 -11.78 -13.65 0.19
N PRO A 321 -11.90 -13.65 1.52
CA PRO A 321 -10.79 -13.30 2.41
C PRO A 321 -9.52 -14.12 2.22
N LYS A 322 -9.62 -15.37 1.78
CA LYS A 322 -8.43 -16.20 1.49
C LYS A 322 -7.54 -15.52 0.45
N GLN A 323 -8.15 -14.81 -0.51
CA GLN A 323 -7.43 -14.10 -1.56
C GLN A 323 -6.73 -12.86 -1.02
N PHE A 324 -7.45 -12.01 -0.29
CA PHE A 324 -6.85 -10.74 0.13
C PHE A 324 -5.88 -10.89 1.32
N VAL A 325 -6.10 -11.87 2.21
CA VAL A 325 -5.15 -12.14 3.30
C VAL A 325 -3.83 -12.65 2.74
N ALA A 326 -3.87 -13.62 1.84
CA ALA A 326 -2.66 -14.15 1.19
C ALA A 326 -1.91 -13.05 0.43
N SER A 327 -2.64 -12.19 -0.27
CA SER A 327 -2.06 -11.07 -1.01
C SER A 327 -1.40 -10.05 -0.08
N ALA A 328 -2.08 -9.70 1.00
CA ALA A 328 -1.55 -8.71 1.96
C ALA A 328 -0.26 -9.23 2.61
N ALA A 329 -0.25 -10.48 3.04
CA ALA A 329 0.95 -11.10 3.62
C ALA A 329 2.11 -11.13 2.62
N SER A 330 1.81 -11.49 1.36
CA SER A 330 2.82 -11.53 0.29
C SER A 330 3.38 -10.13 0.00
N LEU A 331 2.53 -9.12 -0.04
CA LEU A 331 2.96 -7.74 -0.29
C LEU A 331 3.88 -7.25 0.82
N ALA A 332 3.49 -7.46 2.07
CA ALA A 332 4.30 -7.06 3.22
C ALA A 332 5.64 -7.81 3.23
N TRP A 333 5.61 -9.13 3.03
CA TRP A 333 6.82 -9.95 2.97
C TRP A 333 7.80 -9.43 1.92
N ASN A 334 7.32 -9.20 0.69
CA ASN A 334 8.17 -8.77 -0.41
C ASN A 334 8.79 -7.38 -0.19
N GLN A 335 8.15 -6.54 0.64
CA GLN A 335 8.72 -5.26 1.04
C GLN A 335 9.71 -5.41 2.20
N GLN A 336 9.32 -6.13 3.23
CA GLN A 336 10.12 -6.21 4.47
C GLN A 336 11.46 -6.91 4.26
N ILE A 337 11.54 -7.92 3.40
CA ILE A 337 12.81 -8.63 3.13
C ILE A 337 13.85 -7.74 2.45
N ILE A 338 13.42 -6.64 1.82
CA ILE A 338 14.34 -5.65 1.25
C ILE A 338 15.09 -4.93 2.36
N TYR A 339 14.39 -4.58 3.44
CA TYR A 339 14.86 -3.64 4.44
C TYR A 339 15.35 -4.28 5.72
N SER A 340 15.11 -5.60 5.92
CA SER A 340 15.53 -6.31 7.13
C SER A 340 16.01 -7.71 6.80
N ASP A 341 17.00 -8.16 7.55
CA ASP A 341 17.52 -9.54 7.48
C ASP A 341 16.78 -10.47 8.44
N HIS A 342 15.82 -9.97 9.21
CA HIS A 342 15.17 -10.66 10.32
C HIS A 342 13.66 -10.80 10.10
N CYS A 343 13.26 -11.33 8.95
CA CYS A 343 11.85 -11.50 8.60
C CYS A 343 11.41 -12.95 8.83
N ASP A 344 10.24 -13.11 9.43
CA ASP A 344 9.62 -14.42 9.70
C ASP A 344 8.28 -14.47 8.97
N ALA A 345 8.14 -15.41 8.03
CA ALA A 345 6.97 -15.51 7.19
C ALA A 345 5.69 -15.82 7.99
N ALA A 346 5.77 -16.72 8.97
CA ALA A 346 4.63 -17.07 9.81
C ALA A 346 4.16 -15.86 10.63
N HIS A 347 5.11 -15.10 11.15
CA HIS A 347 4.78 -13.86 11.87
C HIS A 347 4.10 -12.85 10.96
N THR A 348 4.61 -12.66 9.74
CA THR A 348 4.00 -11.78 8.73
C THR A 348 2.56 -12.22 8.45
N GLY A 349 2.33 -13.53 8.30
CA GLY A 349 0.99 -14.07 8.09
C GLY A 349 0.04 -13.73 9.22
N ARG A 350 0.46 -13.95 10.46
CA ARG A 350 -0.38 -13.63 11.64
C ARG A 350 -0.70 -12.15 11.73
N GLU A 351 0.31 -11.31 11.52
CA GLU A 351 0.15 -9.86 11.58
C GLU A 351 -0.87 -9.37 10.54
N TRP A 352 -0.75 -9.85 9.30
CA TRP A 352 -1.63 -9.37 8.22
C TRP A 352 -3.01 -10.05 8.22
N LEU A 353 -3.14 -11.23 8.80
CA LEU A 353 -4.46 -11.77 9.12
C LEU A 353 -5.19 -10.84 10.11
N GLY A 354 -4.51 -10.45 11.18
CA GLY A 354 -5.07 -9.51 12.17
C GLY A 354 -5.39 -8.15 11.57
N LYS A 355 -4.47 -7.59 10.78
CA LYS A 355 -4.63 -6.28 10.13
C LYS A 355 -5.83 -6.26 9.20
N THR A 356 -5.95 -7.27 8.33
CA THR A 356 -7.06 -7.33 7.37
C THR A 356 -8.39 -7.55 8.09
N ALA A 357 -8.41 -8.33 9.18
CA ALA A 357 -9.60 -8.50 9.99
C ALA A 357 -10.05 -7.17 10.60
N THR A 358 -9.11 -6.39 11.14
CA THR A 358 -9.39 -5.04 11.67
C THR A 358 -9.94 -4.12 10.58
N MET A 359 -9.35 -4.18 9.38
CA MET A 359 -9.80 -3.38 8.25
C MET A 359 -11.27 -3.68 7.90
N ILE A 360 -11.62 -4.96 7.80
CA ILE A 360 -13.00 -5.38 7.49
C ILE A 360 -13.95 -4.92 8.61
N GLU A 361 -13.57 -5.14 9.85
CA GLU A 361 -14.39 -4.82 11.02
C GLU A 361 -14.66 -3.31 11.12
N ARG A 362 -13.64 -2.49 10.95
CA ARG A 362 -13.79 -1.02 10.97
C ARG A 362 -14.61 -0.51 9.81
N MET A 363 -14.39 -1.05 8.61
CA MET A 363 -15.20 -0.68 7.45
C MET A 363 -16.67 -0.97 7.73
N ARG A 364 -16.99 -2.17 8.23
CA ARG A 364 -18.37 -2.57 8.50
C ARG A 364 -19.02 -1.69 9.57
N SER A 365 -18.32 -1.43 10.67
CA SER A 365 -18.87 -0.64 11.78
C SER A 365 -19.08 0.83 11.40
N SER A 366 -18.35 1.32 10.40
CA SER A 366 -18.45 2.73 9.96
C SER A 366 -19.54 2.94 8.89
N ARG A 367 -20.11 1.88 8.32
CA ARG A 367 -21.08 2.02 7.24
C ARG A 367 -22.35 2.76 7.66
N ASP A 368 -22.71 2.68 8.93
CA ASP A 368 -23.89 3.38 9.45
C ASP A 368 -23.75 4.91 9.38
N LEU A 369 -22.52 5.41 9.22
CA LEU A 369 -22.27 6.85 9.05
C LEU A 369 -22.60 7.32 7.63
N ILE A 370 -22.84 6.40 6.69
CA ILE A 370 -22.96 6.71 5.27
C ILE A 370 -24.43 6.59 4.85
N PRO A 371 -25.03 7.64 4.28
CA PRO A 371 -26.38 7.51 3.70
C PRO A 371 -26.42 6.41 2.63
N ALA A 372 -27.49 5.63 2.61
CA ALA A 372 -27.62 4.48 1.72
C ALA A 372 -27.45 4.86 0.24
N ASN A 373 -27.90 6.07 -0.15
CA ASN A 373 -27.79 6.52 -1.55
C ASN A 373 -26.39 7.01 -1.93
N ARG A 374 -25.44 7.00 -0.99
CA ARG A 374 -24.04 7.39 -1.26
C ARG A 374 -23.07 6.21 -1.17
N MET A 375 -23.58 4.96 -1.20
CA MET A 375 -22.69 3.79 -1.22
C MET A 375 -23.27 2.71 -2.12
N ILE A 376 -22.38 1.90 -2.70
CA ILE A 376 -22.72 0.73 -3.52
C ILE A 376 -21.69 -0.36 -3.22
N ASP A 377 -22.13 -1.61 -3.30
CA ASP A 377 -21.27 -2.78 -3.09
C ASP A 377 -21.04 -3.48 -4.43
N ILE A 378 -19.77 -3.82 -4.71
CA ILE A 378 -19.34 -4.48 -5.96
C ILE A 378 -18.57 -5.75 -5.57
N GLN A 379 -19.00 -6.89 -6.13
CA GLN A 379 -18.27 -8.15 -5.98
C GLN A 379 -17.16 -8.26 -7.02
N TYR A 380 -16.00 -8.73 -6.60
CA TYR A 380 -14.86 -8.98 -7.50
C TYR A 380 -15.28 -9.88 -8.67
N GLU A 381 -16.04 -10.94 -8.37
CA GLU A 381 -16.47 -11.92 -9.36
C GLU A 381 -17.36 -11.29 -10.44
N ASP A 382 -18.21 -10.36 -10.08
CA ASP A 382 -19.08 -9.65 -11.03
C ASP A 382 -18.23 -8.81 -12.00
N MET A 383 -17.20 -8.14 -11.47
CA MET A 383 -16.28 -7.35 -12.31
C MET A 383 -15.49 -8.24 -13.28
N GLU A 384 -15.10 -9.44 -12.84
CA GLU A 384 -14.37 -10.38 -13.69
C GLU A 384 -15.25 -11.01 -14.78
N SER A 385 -16.48 -11.36 -14.45
CA SER A 385 -17.40 -12.05 -15.38
C SER A 385 -18.16 -11.11 -16.31
N ASP A 386 -18.49 -9.90 -15.84
CA ASP A 386 -19.27 -8.92 -16.59
C ASP A 386 -18.86 -7.50 -16.18
N TRP A 387 -17.70 -7.06 -16.66
CA TRP A 387 -17.21 -5.73 -16.31
C TRP A 387 -18.13 -4.62 -16.82
N ARG A 388 -18.73 -4.81 -18.02
CA ARG A 388 -19.64 -3.78 -18.59
C ARG A 388 -20.88 -3.61 -17.73
N GLY A 389 -21.55 -4.69 -17.41
CA GLY A 389 -22.75 -4.62 -16.57
C GLY A 389 -22.45 -4.05 -15.19
N THR A 390 -21.29 -4.42 -14.62
CA THR A 390 -20.84 -3.88 -13.34
C THR A 390 -20.60 -2.38 -13.43
N MET A 391 -19.92 -1.91 -14.48
CA MET A 391 -19.66 -0.48 -14.67
C MET A 391 -20.95 0.30 -14.95
N GLU A 392 -21.92 -0.31 -15.64
CA GLU A 392 -23.25 0.31 -15.81
C GLU A 392 -23.93 0.54 -14.46
N ARG A 393 -23.84 -0.41 -13.54
CA ARG A 393 -24.37 -0.26 -12.18
C ARG A 393 -23.65 0.87 -11.44
N VAL A 394 -22.32 0.95 -11.55
CA VAL A 394 -21.50 1.99 -10.92
C VAL A 394 -21.91 3.38 -11.49
N TYR A 395 -22.01 3.48 -12.81
CA TYR A 395 -22.33 4.77 -13.45
C TYR A 395 -23.77 5.20 -13.15
N ARG A 396 -24.70 4.27 -13.07
CA ARG A 396 -26.07 4.57 -12.63
C ARG A 396 -26.06 5.12 -11.21
N PHE A 397 -25.30 4.50 -10.32
CA PHE A 397 -25.10 4.97 -8.95
C PHE A 397 -24.52 6.39 -8.93
N LEU A 398 -23.56 6.68 -9.82
CA LEU A 398 -22.93 8.01 -9.91
C LEU A 398 -23.80 9.04 -10.64
N GLY A 399 -24.90 8.64 -11.23
CA GLY A 399 -25.77 9.52 -11.98
C GLY A 399 -25.19 9.95 -13.33
N LEU A 400 -24.36 9.11 -13.94
CA LEU A 400 -23.65 9.41 -15.19
C LEU A 400 -23.93 8.32 -16.23
N ASP A 401 -23.83 8.76 -17.54
CA ASP A 401 -23.90 7.83 -18.66
C ASP A 401 -22.57 7.09 -18.86
N UNK A 402 -22.39 5.80 -18.83
CA UNK A 402 -21.40 5.06 -18.99
C UNK A 402 -20.86 5.14 -20.20
N ALA A 403 -21.77 5.37 -21.43
CA ALA A 403 -21.38 5.27 -22.84
C ALA A 403 -20.12 6.06 -23.21
N PRO A 404 -19.95 7.34 -22.82
CA PRO A 404 -18.74 8.07 -23.20
C PRO A 404 -17.44 7.48 -22.64
N ALA A 405 -17.50 6.72 -21.54
CA ALA A 405 -16.32 6.14 -20.90
C ALA A 405 -15.90 4.79 -21.49
N ILE A 406 -16.81 4.09 -22.18
CA ILE A 406 -16.58 2.71 -22.64
C ILE A 406 -15.33 2.59 -23.53
N PRO A 407 -15.07 3.46 -24.52
CA PRO A 407 -13.87 3.28 -25.34
C PRO A 407 -12.56 3.32 -24.55
N ALA A 408 -12.43 4.23 -23.58
CA ALA A 408 -11.23 4.32 -22.73
C ALA A 408 -11.10 3.09 -21.84
N MET A 409 -12.22 2.60 -21.31
CA MET A 409 -12.23 1.37 -20.49
C MET A 409 -11.75 0.16 -21.31
N GLN A 410 -12.27 0.02 -22.53
CA GLN A 410 -11.86 -1.10 -23.41
C GLN A 410 -10.37 -1.00 -23.74
N ARG A 411 -9.85 0.19 -24.03
CA ARG A 411 -8.41 0.38 -24.31
C ARG A 411 -7.56 -0.04 -23.11
N TYR A 412 -7.97 0.33 -21.90
CA TYR A 412 -7.25 -0.08 -20.68
C TYR A 412 -7.25 -1.61 -20.53
N LEU A 413 -8.40 -2.24 -20.70
CA LEU A 413 -8.51 -3.70 -20.56
C LEU A 413 -7.68 -4.43 -21.61
N ASP A 414 -7.69 -3.96 -22.86
CA ASP A 414 -6.88 -4.53 -23.93
C ASP A 414 -5.40 -4.40 -23.63
N ARG A 415 -4.97 -3.22 -23.18
CA ARG A 415 -3.57 -2.97 -22.81
C ARG A 415 -3.15 -3.85 -21.62
N SER A 416 -4.02 -3.97 -20.62
CA SER A 416 -3.77 -4.82 -19.46
C SER A 416 -3.64 -6.31 -19.85
N ALA A 417 -4.48 -6.76 -20.78
CA ALA A 417 -4.45 -8.15 -21.24
C ALA A 417 -3.17 -8.51 -22.00
N ARG A 418 -2.53 -7.54 -22.66
CA ARG A 418 -1.28 -7.76 -23.41
C ARG A 418 -0.04 -7.88 -22.53
N LEU A 419 -0.13 -7.51 -21.24
CA LEU A 419 1.02 -7.59 -20.34
C LEU A 419 1.42 -9.04 -20.12
N LYS A 420 2.72 -9.33 -20.30
CA LYS A 420 3.28 -10.65 -19.96
C LYS A 420 3.33 -10.73 -18.42
N ARG A 421 2.40 -11.47 -17.88
CA ARG A 421 2.28 -11.62 -16.42
C ARG A 421 3.15 -12.80 -15.97
N ARG A 422 4.09 -12.53 -15.08
CA ARG A 422 4.69 -13.61 -14.30
C ARG A 422 3.61 -14.02 -13.29
N PRO A 423 3.27 -15.31 -13.21
CA PRO A 423 2.25 -15.72 -12.24
C PRO A 423 2.75 -15.43 -10.83
N HIS A 424 2.03 -14.57 -10.13
CA HIS A 424 2.22 -14.37 -8.69
C HIS A 424 1.67 -15.59 -7.98
N ARG A 425 2.55 -16.51 -7.64
CA ARG A 425 2.18 -17.66 -6.83
C ARG A 425 2.44 -17.31 -5.38
N TYR A 426 1.39 -17.08 -4.64
CA TYR A 426 1.44 -16.94 -3.20
C TYR A 426 0.30 -17.77 -2.62
N SER A 427 0.48 -18.27 -1.42
CA SER A 427 -0.51 -19.07 -0.74
C SER A 427 -0.50 -18.74 0.76
N LEU A 428 -1.58 -19.05 1.42
CA LEU A 428 -1.68 -18.87 2.88
C LEU A 428 -0.62 -19.71 3.61
N GLU A 429 -0.34 -20.91 3.08
CA GLU A 429 0.61 -21.84 3.70
C GLU A 429 2.03 -21.28 3.75
N GLN A 430 2.43 -20.48 2.76
CA GLN A 430 3.75 -19.80 2.77
C GLN A 430 3.91 -18.93 4.01
N PHE A 431 2.80 -18.46 4.57
CA PHE A 431 2.78 -17.54 5.71
C PHE A 431 2.21 -18.19 6.97
N GLY A 432 2.22 -19.53 7.01
CA GLY A 432 1.81 -20.28 8.19
C GLY A 432 0.32 -20.23 8.50
N LEU A 433 -0.50 -19.93 7.49
CA LEU A 433 -1.94 -19.81 7.65
C LEU A 433 -2.66 -20.95 6.94
N ARG A 434 -3.79 -21.38 7.53
CA ARG A 434 -4.66 -22.40 6.92
C ARG A 434 -5.91 -21.75 6.35
N GLU A 435 -6.40 -22.28 5.23
CA GLU A 435 -7.62 -21.76 4.58
C GLU A 435 -8.80 -21.78 5.55
N GLN A 436 -8.92 -22.85 6.34
CA GLN A 436 -10.03 -22.99 7.28
C GLN A 436 -10.03 -21.87 8.34
N GLU A 437 -8.88 -21.55 8.92
CA GLU A 437 -8.82 -20.50 9.97
C GLU A 437 -9.14 -19.11 9.38
N VAL A 438 -8.73 -18.84 8.15
CA VAL A 438 -9.07 -17.58 7.48
C VAL A 438 -10.57 -17.54 7.19
N SER A 439 -11.14 -18.62 6.66
CA SER A 439 -12.57 -18.70 6.38
C SER A 439 -13.40 -18.51 7.64
N GLU A 440 -13.00 -19.12 8.75
CA GLU A 440 -13.67 -18.98 10.03
C GLU A 440 -13.57 -17.55 10.59
N ARG A 441 -12.41 -16.95 10.48
CA ARG A 441 -12.17 -15.58 10.98
C ARG A 441 -13.08 -14.56 10.30
N PHE A 442 -13.40 -14.77 9.02
CA PHE A 442 -14.19 -13.84 8.21
C PHE A 442 -15.59 -14.37 7.88
N ALA A 443 -16.08 -15.41 8.58
CA ALA A 443 -17.34 -16.07 8.23
C ALA A 443 -18.52 -15.09 8.23
N ASP A 444 -18.60 -14.23 9.23
CA ASP A 444 -19.68 -13.23 9.34
C ASP A 444 -19.64 -12.24 8.17
N TYR A 445 -18.46 -11.79 7.80
CA TYR A 445 -18.27 -10.88 6.65
C TYR A 445 -18.73 -11.55 5.34
N THR A 446 -18.27 -12.78 5.08
CA THR A 446 -18.62 -13.49 3.84
C THR A 446 -20.12 -13.78 3.76
N GLU A 447 -20.73 -14.15 4.88
CA GLU A 447 -22.17 -14.38 4.94
C GLU A 447 -22.96 -13.09 4.70
N THR A 448 -22.59 -12.01 5.40
CA THR A 448 -23.31 -10.72 5.31
C THR A 448 -23.33 -10.19 3.88
N TYR A 449 -22.23 -10.30 3.16
CA TYR A 449 -22.11 -9.74 1.81
C TYR A 449 -22.27 -10.75 0.69
N GLY A 450 -22.64 -12.00 1.02
CA GLY A 450 -22.88 -13.05 0.02
C GLY A 450 -21.66 -13.32 -0.85
N ILE A 451 -20.46 -13.37 -0.26
CA ILE A 451 -19.21 -13.46 -1.02
C ILE A 451 -18.95 -14.90 -1.47
N PRO A 452 -18.71 -15.15 -2.77
CA PRO A 452 -18.33 -16.49 -3.22
C PRO A 452 -16.97 -16.91 -2.64
N THR A 453 -16.93 -18.11 -2.03
CA THR A 453 -15.74 -18.59 -1.31
C THR A 453 -15.20 -19.91 -1.85
N GLY A 454 -15.68 -20.38 -3.00
CA GLY A 454 -15.36 -21.72 -3.52
C GLY A 454 -14.20 -21.82 -4.49
N THR A 455 -13.51 -20.73 -4.86
CA THR A 455 -12.46 -20.78 -5.87
C THR A 455 -11.09 -20.97 -5.21
N PRO A 456 -10.37 -22.08 -5.48
CA PRO A 456 -9.02 -22.26 -4.98
C PRO A 456 -8.09 -21.14 -5.47
N ILE A 457 -7.13 -20.75 -4.64
CA ILE A 457 -6.16 -19.70 -4.97
C ILE A 457 -5.35 -20.05 -6.24
N SER A 458 -5.20 -21.36 -6.52
CA SER A 458 -4.43 -21.87 -7.67
C SER A 458 -5.19 -21.85 -9.00
N ASP A 459 -6.52 -21.70 -8.98
CA ASP A 459 -7.34 -21.92 -10.20
C ASP A 459 -7.68 -20.64 -10.97
N ALA A 460 -7.04 -19.54 -10.66
CA ALA A 460 -7.18 -18.31 -11.45
C ALA A 460 -6.74 -18.48 -12.92
N LYS A 461 -6.21 -19.65 -13.26
CA LYS A 461 -5.77 -19.97 -14.64
C LYS A 461 -6.85 -20.62 -15.50
N ARG A 462 -7.86 -21.27 -14.92
CA ARG A 462 -8.83 -22.07 -15.70
C ARG A 462 -9.98 -21.24 -16.29
N LEU A 463 -10.26 -20.08 -15.73
CA LEU A 463 -11.37 -19.25 -16.19
C LEU A 463 -11.03 -18.39 -17.43
N ARG A 464 -9.80 -18.48 -17.93
CA ARG A 464 -9.35 -17.65 -19.05
C ARG A 464 -9.19 -18.42 -20.38
N SER A 465 -9.46 -19.74 -20.38
CA SER A 465 -9.29 -20.54 -21.58
C SER A 465 -10.62 -20.92 -22.26
N GLY A 466 -11.72 -20.34 -21.81
CA GLY A 466 -13.03 -20.63 -22.36
C GLY A 466 -13.77 -19.37 -22.78
N ALA A 467 -13.30 -18.70 -23.83
CA ALA A 467 -14.09 -17.80 -24.71
C ALA A 467 -13.24 -17.34 -25.86
#